data_b557e28839bd292bb2491d6d91dcf8ff
#
_entry.id   b557e28839bd292bb2491d6d91dcf8ff
#
_cell.length_a   1.000
_cell.length_b   1.000
_cell.length_c   1.000
_cell.angle_alpha   90.00
_cell.angle_beta   90.00
_cell.angle_gamma   90.00
#
_symmetry.space_group_name_H-M   'P 1'
#
loop_
_entity.id
_entity.type
_entity.pdbx_description
1 polymer ?
#
loop_
_entity_poly.entity_id
_entity_poly.type
_entity_poly.pdbx_seq_one_letter_code
_entity_poly.pdbx_strand_id
1 'polypeptide(L)'
;RYNRNIFFEEVMAPSAILEVVILLDLSGSMCTGDKIPMQIVISSALALAFNKYPNVVYYSIYGHRCGDEGIEIIRFHDRGEKLQLGKLFSQQALNANADGYAMLYCFDKFKSDAKNKLFFMISDGAPSATGYDGENAREHVWEVVREGKKRGIEVLSVGIDNFEQADMYEE
;
A
#
# COMPACT_ATOMS: atom_id res chain seq x y z
N ARG A 1 7.27 57.40 14.31
CA ARG A 1 6.24 56.61 15.07
C ARG A 1 5.83 55.44 14.21
N TYR A 2 6.23 54.25 14.59
CA TYR A 2 5.79 53.02 13.93
C TYR A 2 4.32 52.77 14.33
N ASN A 3 3.47 52.51 13.32
CA ASN A 3 2.07 52.16 13.54
C ASN A 3 2.04 50.70 14.10
N ARG A 4 1.63 50.53 15.35
CA ARG A 4 1.61 49.26 16.06
C ARG A 4 0.38 48.38 15.77
N ASN A 5 -0.47 48.79 14.84
CA ASN A 5 -1.66 48.03 14.46
C ASN A 5 -1.39 47.15 13.22
N ILE A 6 -0.43 46.24 13.35
CA ILE A 6 -0.30 45.16 12.38
C ILE A 6 -1.20 44.03 12.89
N PHE A 7 -2.29 43.78 12.18
CA PHE A 7 -3.16 42.64 12.44
C PHE A 7 -2.54 41.43 11.71
N PHE A 8 -2.27 40.37 12.46
CA PHE A 8 -1.89 39.08 11.91
C PHE A 8 -3.16 38.24 11.84
N GLU A 9 -3.52 37.82 10.66
CA GLU A 9 -4.55 36.82 10.45
C GLU A 9 -3.85 35.49 10.22
N GLU A 10 -4.06 34.51 11.12
CA GLU A 10 -3.56 33.16 10.95
C GLU A 10 -4.52 32.42 10.02
N VAL A 11 -4.14 32.32 8.75
CA VAL A 11 -4.91 31.56 7.76
C VAL A 11 -4.43 30.12 7.79
N MET A 12 -5.29 29.21 8.23
CA MET A 12 -5.01 27.79 8.12
C MET A 12 -4.91 27.40 6.65
N ALA A 13 -3.78 26.84 6.25
CA ALA A 13 -3.67 26.22 4.93
C ALA A 13 -4.74 25.12 4.80
N PRO A 14 -5.43 25.02 3.65
CA PRO A 14 -6.38 23.93 3.45
C PRO A 14 -5.67 22.60 3.66
N SER A 15 -6.20 21.77 4.56
CA SER A 15 -5.62 20.44 4.82
C SER A 15 -5.69 19.61 3.54
N ALA A 16 -4.52 19.23 3.02
CA ALA A 16 -4.46 18.33 1.89
C ALA A 16 -4.89 16.94 2.36
N ILE A 17 -5.93 16.39 1.77
CA ILE A 17 -6.36 15.01 2.03
C ILE A 17 -5.31 14.08 1.44
N LEU A 18 -4.81 13.16 2.26
CA LEU A 18 -3.95 12.05 1.87
C LEU A 18 -4.81 10.79 1.72
N GLU A 19 -4.74 10.15 0.59
CA GLU A 19 -5.34 8.84 0.37
C GLU A 19 -4.25 7.79 0.28
N VAL A 20 -4.38 6.73 1.08
CA VAL A 20 -3.38 5.67 1.20
C VAL A 20 -4.01 4.33 0.85
N VAL A 21 -3.34 3.54 0.04
CA VAL A 21 -3.68 2.14 -0.20
C VAL A 21 -2.48 1.29 0.16
N ILE A 22 -2.68 0.30 1.04
CA ILE A 22 -1.65 -0.65 1.45
C ILE A 22 -1.99 -1.99 0.83
N LEU A 23 -1.01 -2.59 0.16
CA LEU A 23 -1.09 -3.94 -0.38
C LEU A 23 -0.09 -4.84 0.35
N LEU A 24 -0.60 -5.94 0.90
CA LEU A 24 0.14 -6.92 1.67
C LEU A 24 0.35 -8.17 0.84
N ASP A 25 1.58 -8.62 0.74
CA ASP A 25 1.91 -9.90 0.14
C ASP A 25 1.48 -11.05 1.07
N LEU A 26 0.64 -11.96 0.57
CA LEU A 26 0.19 -13.15 1.26
C LEU A 26 0.61 -14.42 0.50
N SER A 27 1.70 -14.35 -0.26
CA SER A 27 2.28 -15.50 -0.95
C SER A 27 2.92 -16.49 0.02
N GLY A 28 3.17 -17.71 -0.45
CA GLY A 28 3.71 -18.79 0.37
C GLY A 28 5.09 -18.50 0.96
N SER A 29 5.93 -17.67 0.33
CA SER A 29 7.24 -17.26 0.85
C SER A 29 7.12 -16.52 2.19
N MET A 30 6.01 -15.81 2.41
CA MET A 30 5.70 -15.12 3.64
C MET A 30 5.41 -16.04 4.84
N CYS A 31 5.21 -17.37 4.60
CA CYS A 31 5.03 -18.37 5.67
C CYS A 31 6.32 -18.66 6.46
N THR A 32 7.49 -18.25 5.95
CA THR A 32 8.77 -18.60 6.56
C THR A 32 9.23 -17.55 7.56
N GLY A 33 9.82 -17.99 8.67
CA GLY A 33 10.31 -17.09 9.71
C GLY A 33 9.21 -16.22 10.33
N ASP A 34 9.56 -14.99 10.67
CA ASP A 34 8.68 -14.03 11.33
C ASP A 34 8.03 -13.03 10.34
N LYS A 35 7.97 -13.33 9.05
CA LYS A 35 7.54 -12.38 8.01
C LYS A 35 6.09 -11.95 8.18
N ILE A 36 5.14 -12.89 8.32
CA ILE A 36 3.73 -12.55 8.61
C ILE A 36 3.58 -11.80 9.94
N PRO A 37 4.18 -12.23 11.07
CA PRO A 37 4.20 -11.41 12.29
C PRO A 37 4.71 -9.99 12.07
N MET A 38 5.81 -9.81 11.34
CA MET A 38 6.36 -8.47 11.03
C MET A 38 5.39 -7.66 10.16
N GLN A 39 4.80 -8.25 9.13
CA GLN A 39 3.81 -7.59 8.27
C GLN A 39 2.57 -7.16 9.06
N ILE A 40 2.09 -8.00 10.00
CA ILE A 40 0.99 -7.66 10.92
C ILE A 40 1.36 -6.45 11.78
N VAL A 41 2.56 -6.43 12.33
CA VAL A 41 3.03 -5.29 13.16
C VAL A 41 3.09 -4.01 12.34
N ILE A 42 3.70 -4.05 11.15
CA ILE A 42 3.85 -2.88 10.27
C ILE A 42 2.47 -2.37 9.84
N SER A 43 1.62 -3.25 9.29
CA SER A 43 0.29 -2.86 8.79
C SER A 43 -0.62 -2.35 9.92
N SER A 44 -0.54 -2.94 11.12
CA SER A 44 -1.30 -2.49 12.28
C SER A 44 -0.82 -1.14 12.80
N ALA A 45 0.50 -0.91 12.82
CA ALA A 45 1.08 0.37 13.24
C ALA A 45 0.66 1.50 12.30
N LEU A 46 0.73 1.27 10.98
CA LEU A 46 0.26 2.23 9.97
C LEU A 46 -1.24 2.51 10.12
N ALA A 47 -2.06 1.45 10.25
CA ALA A 47 -3.50 1.61 10.43
C ALA A 47 -3.85 2.42 11.67
N LEU A 48 -3.18 2.16 12.80
CA LEU A 48 -3.37 2.91 14.04
C LEU A 48 -2.92 4.37 13.91
N ALA A 49 -1.81 4.63 13.20
CA ALA A 49 -1.32 5.97 12.94
C ALA A 49 -2.31 6.76 12.08
N PHE A 50 -2.79 6.19 10.98
CA PHE A 50 -3.74 6.84 10.08
C PHE A 50 -5.11 7.05 10.75
N ASN A 51 -5.56 6.12 11.57
CA ASN A 51 -6.83 6.22 12.30
C ASN A 51 -6.86 7.38 13.32
N LYS A 52 -5.70 7.97 13.67
CA LYS A 52 -5.63 9.19 14.49
C LYS A 52 -6.04 10.45 13.73
N TYR A 53 -6.03 10.42 12.39
CA TYR A 53 -6.27 11.58 11.54
C TYR A 53 -7.42 11.33 10.53
N PRO A 54 -8.62 10.97 10.99
CA PRO A 54 -9.71 10.48 10.13
C PRO A 54 -10.25 11.52 9.14
N ASN A 55 -9.96 12.82 9.37
CA ASN A 55 -10.43 13.91 8.52
C ASN A 55 -9.42 14.30 7.43
N VAL A 56 -8.18 13.81 7.51
CA VAL A 56 -7.09 14.18 6.58
C VAL A 56 -6.42 12.97 5.96
N VAL A 57 -6.55 11.77 6.56
CA VAL A 57 -6.00 10.53 6.01
C VAL A 57 -7.13 9.53 5.80
N TYR A 58 -7.32 9.13 4.56
CA TYR A 58 -8.20 8.04 4.19
C TYR A 58 -7.35 6.86 3.73
N TYR A 59 -7.62 5.67 4.21
CA TYR A 59 -6.80 4.51 3.86
C TYR A 59 -7.62 3.24 3.67
N SER A 60 -7.05 2.33 2.88
CA SER A 60 -7.56 0.98 2.66
C SER A 60 -6.40 -0.02 2.73
N ILE A 61 -6.67 -1.22 3.20
CA ILE A 61 -5.66 -2.29 3.34
C ILE A 61 -6.20 -3.55 2.67
N TYR A 62 -5.45 -4.02 1.67
CA TYR A 62 -5.72 -5.24 0.95
C TYR A 62 -4.55 -6.20 1.10
N GLY A 63 -4.82 -7.47 0.98
CA GLY A 63 -3.80 -8.50 0.77
C GLY A 63 -4.03 -9.17 -0.57
N HIS A 64 -3.00 -9.78 -1.13
CA HIS A 64 -3.12 -10.55 -2.35
C HIS A 64 -2.33 -11.84 -2.30
N ARG A 65 -2.79 -12.80 -3.05
CA ARG A 65 -2.10 -14.05 -3.39
C ARG A 65 -2.64 -14.57 -4.71
N CYS A 66 -1.91 -15.45 -5.35
CA CYS A 66 -2.29 -16.02 -6.64
C CYS A 66 -2.37 -17.54 -6.54
N GLY A 67 -3.56 -18.11 -6.72
CA GLY A 67 -3.81 -19.55 -6.78
C GLY A 67 -4.14 -20.01 -8.21
N ASP A 68 -4.55 -21.27 -8.35
CA ASP A 68 -4.89 -21.88 -9.63
C ASP A 68 -6.08 -21.20 -10.34
N GLU A 69 -7.00 -20.61 -9.59
CA GLU A 69 -8.16 -19.90 -10.10
C GLU A 69 -7.88 -18.42 -10.43
N GLY A 70 -6.67 -17.92 -10.13
CA GLY A 70 -6.24 -16.56 -10.37
C GLY A 70 -5.83 -15.80 -9.11
N ILE A 71 -5.93 -14.48 -9.18
CA ILE A 71 -5.50 -13.59 -8.11
C ILE A 71 -6.65 -13.36 -7.14
N GLU A 72 -6.42 -13.69 -5.87
CA GLU A 72 -7.31 -13.37 -4.77
C GLU A 72 -6.91 -12.06 -4.13
N ILE A 73 -7.86 -11.15 -3.98
CA ILE A 73 -7.68 -9.91 -3.20
C ILE A 73 -8.48 -10.00 -1.91
N ILE A 74 -7.80 -9.96 -0.80
CA ILE A 74 -8.36 -10.03 0.54
C ILE A 74 -8.48 -8.62 1.12
N ARG A 75 -9.69 -8.19 1.48
CA ARG A 75 -9.92 -6.87 2.07
C ARG A 75 -9.85 -6.94 3.58
N PHE A 76 -8.84 -6.31 4.18
CA PHE A 76 -8.70 -6.18 5.63
C PHE A 76 -9.37 -4.92 6.18
N HIS A 77 -9.28 -3.82 5.45
CA HIS A 77 -9.89 -2.55 5.81
C HIS A 77 -10.22 -1.76 4.55
N ASP A 78 -11.32 -1.03 4.57
CA ASP A 78 -11.67 -0.11 3.51
C ASP A 78 -11.95 1.29 4.06
N ARG A 79 -11.75 2.28 3.21
CA ARG A 79 -11.96 3.68 3.51
C ARG A 79 -13.33 3.93 4.12
N GLY A 80 -13.35 4.60 5.28
CA GLY A 80 -14.57 4.95 6.00
C GLY A 80 -15.15 3.84 6.88
N GLU A 81 -14.56 2.65 6.86
CA GLU A 81 -14.92 1.59 7.79
C GLU A 81 -14.29 1.84 9.18
N LYS A 82 -14.90 1.28 10.21
CA LYS A 82 -14.27 1.23 11.54
C LYS A 82 -13.11 0.23 11.50
N LEU A 83 -11.92 0.65 11.93
CA LEU A 83 -10.76 -0.22 12.00
C LEU A 83 -11.03 -1.44 12.91
N GLN A 84 -10.77 -2.63 12.38
CA GLN A 84 -10.88 -3.92 13.06
C GLN A 84 -9.53 -4.63 13.02
N LEU A 85 -8.67 -4.39 14.03
CA LEU A 85 -7.33 -4.99 14.09
C LEU A 85 -7.35 -6.52 14.01
N GLY A 86 -8.41 -7.16 14.52
CA GLY A 86 -8.56 -8.62 14.42
C GLY A 86 -8.52 -9.15 12.99
N LYS A 87 -9.00 -8.37 12.00
CA LYS A 87 -8.86 -8.75 10.58
C LYS A 87 -7.40 -8.76 10.13
N LEU A 88 -6.58 -7.77 10.57
CA LEU A 88 -5.16 -7.74 10.25
C LEU A 88 -4.38 -8.90 10.90
N PHE A 89 -4.81 -9.36 12.07
CA PHE A 89 -4.20 -10.52 12.71
C PHE A 89 -4.59 -11.85 12.07
N SER A 90 -5.58 -11.90 11.19
CA SER A 90 -6.00 -13.10 10.48
C SER A 90 -5.27 -13.32 9.14
N GLN A 91 -4.16 -12.61 8.89
CA GLN A 91 -3.36 -12.80 7.67
C GLN A 91 -2.85 -14.24 7.56
N GLN A 92 -3.01 -14.82 6.39
CA GLN A 92 -2.57 -16.17 6.07
C GLN A 92 -1.88 -16.17 4.71
N ALA A 93 -0.62 -16.55 4.69
CA ALA A 93 0.16 -16.65 3.46
C ALA A 93 -0.01 -18.03 2.83
N LEU A 94 -0.32 -18.06 1.55
CA LEU A 94 -0.54 -19.26 0.74
C LEU A 94 -0.23 -18.97 -0.74
N ASN A 95 0.10 -20.02 -1.49
CA ASN A 95 0.22 -19.97 -2.94
C ASN A 95 1.35 -19.03 -3.45
N ALA A 96 1.14 -18.43 -4.59
CA ALA A 96 2.06 -17.55 -5.30
C ALA A 96 1.66 -16.08 -5.18
N ASN A 97 2.39 -15.18 -5.86
CA ASN A 97 2.05 -13.76 -5.96
C ASN A 97 2.13 -13.25 -7.41
N ALA A 98 1.25 -12.31 -7.73
CA ALA A 98 1.20 -11.64 -9.03
C ALA A 98 1.03 -10.13 -8.80
N ASP A 99 2.11 -9.51 -8.30
CA ASP A 99 2.13 -8.16 -7.72
C ASP A 99 1.59 -7.10 -8.66
N GLY A 100 2.04 -7.05 -9.92
CA GLY A 100 1.63 -6.02 -10.87
C GLY A 100 0.11 -5.97 -11.07
N TYR A 101 -0.54 -7.11 -11.18
CA TYR A 101 -2.00 -7.14 -11.32
C TYR A 101 -2.74 -6.73 -10.05
N ALA A 102 -2.23 -7.14 -8.88
CA ALA A 102 -2.78 -6.74 -7.60
C ALA A 102 -2.60 -5.23 -7.36
N MET A 103 -1.46 -4.66 -7.77
CA MET A 103 -1.20 -3.22 -7.74
C MET A 103 -2.20 -2.46 -8.62
N LEU A 104 -2.44 -2.89 -9.86
CA LEU A 104 -3.43 -2.28 -10.75
C LEU A 104 -4.82 -2.24 -10.12
N TYR A 105 -5.26 -3.36 -9.52
CA TYR A 105 -6.51 -3.39 -8.76
C TYR A 105 -6.55 -2.34 -7.65
N CYS A 106 -5.45 -2.19 -6.91
CA CYS A 106 -5.33 -1.21 -5.83
C CYS A 106 -5.31 0.23 -6.35
N PHE A 107 -4.68 0.50 -7.50
CA PHE A 107 -4.68 1.84 -8.11
C PHE A 107 -6.08 2.32 -8.49
N ASP A 108 -6.97 1.41 -8.86
CA ASP A 108 -8.37 1.71 -9.15
C ASP A 108 -9.21 1.99 -7.89
N LYS A 109 -8.66 1.78 -6.68
CA LYS A 109 -9.31 2.15 -5.41
C LYS A 109 -9.11 3.60 -5.01
N PHE A 110 -8.09 4.27 -5.56
CA PHE A 110 -7.90 5.70 -5.33
C PHE A 110 -9.03 6.51 -5.97
N LYS A 111 -9.52 7.52 -5.26
CA LYS A 111 -10.46 8.46 -5.85
C LYS A 111 -9.75 9.42 -6.80
N SER A 112 -10.41 9.76 -7.89
CA SER A 112 -9.83 10.61 -8.93
C SER A 112 -9.53 12.03 -8.45
N ASP A 113 -10.27 12.51 -7.45
CA ASP A 113 -10.16 13.87 -6.88
C ASP A 113 -9.16 13.99 -5.72
N ALA A 114 -8.59 12.90 -5.23
CA ALA A 114 -7.55 12.94 -4.21
C ALA A 114 -6.27 13.59 -4.77
N LYS A 115 -5.77 14.62 -4.09
CA LYS A 115 -4.56 15.35 -4.50
C LYS A 115 -3.27 14.61 -4.15
N ASN A 116 -3.26 13.93 -3.01
CA ASN A 116 -2.12 13.16 -2.54
C ASN A 116 -2.53 11.69 -2.45
N LYS A 117 -1.89 10.85 -3.25
CA LYS A 117 -2.15 9.42 -3.32
C LYS A 117 -0.87 8.68 -3.01
N LEU A 118 -0.91 7.79 -2.04
CA LEU A 118 0.23 7.02 -1.60
C LEU A 118 -0.13 5.53 -1.60
N PHE A 119 0.64 4.76 -2.32
CA PHE A 119 0.53 3.32 -2.37
C PHE A 119 1.72 2.67 -1.66
N PHE A 120 1.43 1.76 -0.72
CA PHE A 120 2.44 0.95 -0.05
C PHE A 120 2.34 -0.50 -0.50
N MET A 121 3.44 -1.05 -1.00
CA MET A 121 3.62 -2.49 -1.17
C MET A 121 4.45 -3.03 -0.02
N ILE A 122 3.97 -4.06 0.67
CA ILE A 122 4.71 -4.78 1.70
C ILE A 122 4.88 -6.22 1.23
N SER A 123 6.12 -6.64 0.93
CA SER A 123 6.44 -7.95 0.35
C SER A 123 7.82 -8.43 0.80
N ASP A 124 8.08 -9.71 0.68
CA ASP A 124 9.39 -10.33 0.92
C ASP A 124 10.16 -10.68 -0.36
N GLY A 125 9.59 -10.39 -1.52
CA GLY A 125 10.25 -10.84 -2.73
C GLY A 125 9.66 -10.41 -4.06
N ALA A 126 10.19 -11.04 -5.11
CA ALA A 126 9.74 -10.84 -6.48
C ALA A 126 8.45 -11.62 -6.76
N PRO A 127 7.63 -11.14 -7.69
CA PRO A 127 6.46 -11.88 -8.15
C PRO A 127 6.87 -13.26 -8.70
N SER A 128 6.10 -14.27 -8.30
CA SER A 128 6.35 -15.67 -8.66
C SER A 128 5.04 -16.44 -8.72
N ALA A 129 4.39 -16.40 -9.88
CA ALA A 129 3.22 -17.22 -10.18
C ALA A 129 3.44 -17.98 -11.49
N THR A 130 2.64 -19.02 -11.75
CA THR A 130 2.73 -19.80 -12.98
C THR A 130 2.55 -18.92 -14.21
N GLY A 131 3.60 -18.84 -15.04
CA GLY A 131 3.63 -17.96 -16.23
C GLY A 131 3.78 -16.47 -15.93
N TYR A 132 4.05 -16.11 -14.68
CA TYR A 132 4.27 -14.74 -14.24
C TYR A 132 5.43 -14.72 -13.22
N ASP A 133 6.66 -14.82 -13.73
CA ASP A 133 7.89 -14.87 -12.93
C ASP A 133 9.07 -14.22 -13.68
N GLY A 134 10.21 -14.14 -13.03
CA GLY A 134 11.47 -13.68 -13.61
C GLY A 134 11.38 -12.26 -14.17
N GLU A 135 12.07 -12.04 -15.31
CA GLU A 135 12.18 -10.73 -15.96
C GLU A 135 10.82 -10.17 -16.42
N ASN A 136 9.99 -11.00 -17.04
CA ASN A 136 8.67 -10.58 -17.53
C ASN A 136 7.76 -10.03 -16.42
N ALA A 137 7.78 -10.65 -15.24
CA ALA A 137 7.01 -10.19 -14.12
C ALA A 137 7.56 -8.88 -13.54
N ARG A 138 8.89 -8.72 -13.51
CA ARG A 138 9.56 -7.48 -13.10
C ARG A 138 9.24 -6.33 -14.06
N GLU A 139 9.36 -6.54 -15.36
CA GLU A 139 9.01 -5.54 -16.37
C GLU A 139 7.56 -5.09 -16.21
N HIS A 140 6.62 -6.04 -16.01
CA HIS A 140 5.22 -5.68 -15.77
C HIS A 140 5.05 -4.84 -14.49
N VAL A 141 5.74 -5.18 -13.38
CA VAL A 141 5.69 -4.36 -12.15
C VAL A 141 6.20 -2.94 -12.43
N TRP A 142 7.32 -2.79 -13.15
CA TRP A 142 7.82 -1.46 -13.54
C TRP A 142 6.84 -0.67 -14.41
N GLU A 143 6.18 -1.33 -15.35
CA GLU A 143 5.14 -0.68 -16.16
C GLU A 143 3.98 -0.20 -15.28
N VAL A 144 3.57 -1.00 -14.31
CA VAL A 144 2.52 -0.66 -13.36
C VAL A 144 2.93 0.50 -12.46
N VAL A 145 4.18 0.51 -11.94
CA VAL A 145 4.71 1.65 -11.16
C VAL A 145 4.67 2.93 -11.99
N ARG A 146 5.14 2.89 -13.26
CA ARG A 146 5.07 4.04 -14.17
C ARG A 146 3.64 4.50 -14.44
N GLU A 147 2.70 3.58 -14.57
CA GLU A 147 1.29 3.90 -14.71
C GLU A 147 0.73 4.57 -13.44
N GLY A 148 1.12 4.09 -12.25
CA GLY A 148 0.78 4.72 -10.97
C GLY A 148 1.27 6.17 -10.91
N LYS A 149 2.54 6.43 -11.27
CA LYS A 149 3.11 7.77 -11.33
C LYS A 149 2.33 8.69 -12.29
N LYS A 150 1.92 8.21 -13.46
CA LYS A 150 1.07 8.98 -14.39
C LYS A 150 -0.30 9.34 -13.79
N ARG A 151 -0.85 8.49 -12.92
CA ARG A 151 -2.09 8.74 -12.17
C ARG A 151 -1.88 9.62 -10.92
N GLY A 152 -0.66 10.10 -10.68
CA GLY A 152 -0.30 10.90 -9.51
C GLY A 152 -0.25 10.09 -8.21
N ILE A 153 0.03 8.79 -8.32
CA ILE A 153 0.19 7.89 -7.17
C ILE A 153 1.69 7.78 -6.87
N GLU A 154 2.09 8.13 -5.66
CA GLU A 154 3.42 7.85 -5.13
C GLU A 154 3.45 6.38 -4.67
N VAL A 155 4.41 5.62 -5.16
CA VAL A 155 4.58 4.20 -4.86
C VAL A 155 5.76 4.04 -3.93
N LEU A 156 5.54 3.40 -2.79
CA LEU A 156 6.59 3.02 -1.83
C LEU A 156 6.56 1.52 -1.59
N SER A 157 7.72 0.93 -1.42
CA SER A 157 7.86 -0.48 -1.04
C SER A 157 8.49 -0.64 0.34
N VAL A 158 8.07 -1.69 1.04
CA VAL A 158 8.64 -2.14 2.31
C VAL A 158 9.04 -3.60 2.16
N GLY A 159 10.34 -3.84 2.01
CA GLY A 159 10.89 -5.18 1.94
C GLY A 159 10.96 -5.85 3.32
N ILE A 160 10.52 -7.10 3.41
CA ILE A 160 10.68 -7.94 4.60
C ILE A 160 11.74 -9.00 4.27
N ASP A 161 12.86 -9.01 5.00
CA ASP A 161 13.99 -9.93 4.85
C ASP A 161 14.75 -9.87 3.51
N ASN A 162 14.34 -9.04 2.57
CA ASN A 162 15.00 -8.95 1.26
C ASN A 162 15.05 -7.50 0.76
N PHE A 163 16.13 -6.80 1.06
CA PHE A 163 16.32 -5.40 0.68
C PHE A 163 16.69 -5.22 -0.79
N GLU A 164 17.29 -6.23 -1.44
CA GLU A 164 17.72 -6.13 -2.85
C GLU A 164 16.55 -6.05 -3.84
N GLN A 165 15.35 -6.41 -3.40
CA GLN A 165 14.15 -6.39 -4.25
C GLN A 165 13.25 -5.18 -4.02
N ALA A 166 13.51 -4.38 -2.99
CA ALA A 166 12.80 -3.12 -2.77
C ALA A 166 12.95 -2.18 -3.98
N ASP A 167 14.13 -2.18 -4.62
CA ASP A 167 14.44 -1.37 -5.82
C ASP A 167 13.49 -1.68 -7.01
N MET A 168 12.81 -2.82 -7.00
CA MET A 168 11.88 -3.19 -8.07
C MET A 168 10.63 -2.29 -8.09
N TYR A 169 10.29 -1.68 -6.97
CA TYR A 169 9.12 -0.80 -6.83
C TYR A 169 9.50 0.69 -6.84
N GLU A 170 10.80 0.99 -6.88
CA GLU A 170 11.36 2.35 -6.82
C GLU A 170 11.97 2.74 -8.16
N GLU A 171 11.22 3.34 -9.06
CA GLU A 171 11.74 3.93 -10.31
C GLU A 171 11.60 5.47 -10.34
#